data_049014558b63f4efaafe6016f0031880
#
_entry.id   049014558b63f4efaafe6016f0031880
#
_cell.length_a   1.000
_cell.length_b   1.000
_cell.length_c   1.000
_cell.angle_alpha   90.00
_cell.angle_beta   90.00
_cell.angle_gamma   90.00
#
_symmetry.space_group_name_H-M   'P 1'
#
loop_
_entity.id
_entity.type
_entity.pdbx_description
1 polymer ?
#
loop_
_entity_poly.entity_id
_entity_poly.type
_entity_poly.pdbx_seq_one_letter_code
_entity_poly.pdbx_strand_id
1 'polypeptide(L)'
;MRKGHSMKADSADKLVKISSIIHNIYGSELHKKRQLSIAYAAMGLLASESLFLHRMAEGLVDTRGGNKKHATKQIDRLLSNKGISVWDLSEPWVKYVLADHKEVMVALDWTSFFDDEQSMLSLNIVTGKGLSTPLLWKSVDKKQLKHNRARYEDQLLTRLKTVLPTGTKVILLADRGFADQKFFRFLDEELGFKYIIRIKSNTTIRHKDVKNKAINWLKPDGRCLGLKKALITLTEYPIEQFVAVKDKGMKAAWYLVTNTALKASEIISCYSKRWKIEPFFRDLKDGRFGLGLEQTHIKSCERRDRLMLILALSYLLLVVLGQAGEEIGFDKKF
;
A
#
# COMPACT_ATOMS: atom_id res chain seq x y z
N MET A 1 -20.83 15.52 37.35
CA MET A 1 -20.93 16.45 36.19
C MET A 1 -19.59 16.91 35.54
N ARG A 2 -18.42 16.82 36.18
CA ARG A 2 -17.12 17.28 35.59
C ARG A 2 -16.52 16.35 34.51
N LYS A 3 -16.79 15.05 34.53
CA LYS A 3 -16.25 14.11 33.49
C LYS A 3 -16.79 14.34 32.08
N GLY A 4 -18.03 14.77 31.89
CA GLY A 4 -18.62 14.97 30.57
C GLY A 4 -18.14 16.23 29.82
N HIS A 5 -17.66 17.26 30.54
CA HIS A 5 -17.12 18.48 29.92
C HIS A 5 -15.69 18.25 29.40
N SER A 6 -14.86 17.48 30.11
CA SER A 6 -13.48 17.14 29.72
C SER A 6 -13.46 16.27 28.47
N MET A 7 -14.32 15.25 28.36
CA MET A 7 -14.40 14.38 27.19
C MET A 7 -14.84 15.11 25.91
N LYS A 8 -15.78 16.09 26.02
CA LYS A 8 -16.21 16.87 24.84
C LYS A 8 -15.14 17.83 24.34
N ALA A 9 -14.36 18.43 25.23
CA ALA A 9 -13.24 19.31 24.88
C ALA A 9 -12.11 18.52 24.16
N ASP A 10 -11.73 17.37 24.67
CA ASP A 10 -10.73 16.48 24.06
C ASP A 10 -11.16 16.00 22.67
N SER A 11 -12.44 15.67 22.50
CA SER A 11 -13.00 15.25 21.19
C SER A 11 -13.02 16.37 20.15
N ALA A 12 -13.30 17.61 20.57
CA ALA A 12 -13.25 18.78 19.70
C ALA A 12 -11.82 19.05 19.23
N ASP A 13 -10.83 18.96 20.12
CA ASP A 13 -9.41 19.15 19.79
C ASP A 13 -8.93 18.09 18.81
N LYS A 14 -9.28 16.81 19.02
CA LYS A 14 -8.98 15.71 18.09
C LYS A 14 -9.56 15.97 16.70
N LEU A 15 -10.82 16.40 16.60
CA LEU A 15 -11.45 16.72 15.32
C LEU A 15 -10.74 17.89 14.61
N VAL A 16 -10.35 18.93 15.36
CA VAL A 16 -9.61 20.06 14.79
C VAL A 16 -8.28 19.60 14.20
N LYS A 17 -7.51 18.78 14.93
CA LYS A 17 -6.23 18.24 14.46
C LYS A 17 -6.41 17.37 13.21
N ILE A 18 -7.37 16.44 13.21
CA ILE A 18 -7.68 15.60 12.06
C ILE A 18 -8.11 16.45 10.85
N SER A 19 -8.99 17.44 11.08
CA SER A 19 -9.46 18.33 10.01
C SER A 19 -8.35 19.20 9.44
N SER A 20 -7.40 19.64 10.26
CA SER A 20 -6.23 20.41 9.83
C SER A 20 -5.34 19.58 8.90
N ILE A 21 -5.05 18.32 9.26
CA ILE A 21 -4.24 17.43 8.41
C ILE A 21 -4.96 17.17 7.07
N ILE A 22 -6.26 16.88 7.09
CA ILE A 22 -7.05 16.68 5.88
C ILE A 22 -7.09 17.95 5.03
N HIS A 23 -7.16 19.12 5.65
CA HIS A 23 -7.10 20.41 4.95
C HIS A 23 -5.72 20.64 4.31
N ASN A 24 -4.64 20.32 5.01
CA ASN A 24 -3.28 20.43 4.48
C ASN A 24 -3.06 19.53 3.25
N ILE A 25 -3.72 18.36 3.22
CA ILE A 25 -3.64 17.44 2.08
C ILE A 25 -4.56 17.88 0.94
N TYR A 26 -5.82 18.22 1.23
CA TYR A 26 -6.89 18.34 0.23
C TYR A 26 -7.58 19.72 0.20
N GLY A 27 -6.99 20.72 0.82
CA GLY A 27 -7.63 22.05 0.98
C GLY A 27 -8.04 22.71 -0.33
N SER A 28 -7.24 22.54 -1.39
CA SER A 28 -7.53 23.02 -2.74
C SER A 28 -8.47 22.13 -3.54
N GLU A 29 -8.52 20.82 -3.23
CA GLU A 29 -9.19 19.83 -4.07
C GLU A 29 -10.59 19.50 -3.58
N LEU A 30 -10.84 19.62 -2.27
CA LEU A 30 -12.10 19.23 -1.66
C LEU A 30 -12.79 20.39 -0.94
N HIS A 31 -14.09 20.57 -1.22
CA HIS A 31 -14.93 21.50 -0.46
C HIS A 31 -14.95 21.15 1.03
N LYS A 32 -14.90 22.15 1.92
CA LYS A 32 -14.83 22.03 3.39
C LYS A 32 -15.81 21.00 4.00
N LYS A 33 -17.06 20.91 3.49
CA LYS A 33 -18.04 19.91 3.96
C LYS A 33 -17.61 18.47 3.69
N ARG A 34 -16.92 18.19 2.57
CA ARG A 34 -16.38 16.87 2.25
C ARG A 34 -15.18 16.55 3.14
N GLN A 35 -14.27 17.51 3.33
CA GLN A 35 -13.12 17.37 4.25
C GLN A 35 -13.62 17.01 5.66
N LEU A 36 -14.61 17.73 6.18
CA LEU A 36 -15.20 17.47 7.50
C LEU A 36 -15.87 16.09 7.57
N SER A 37 -16.55 15.65 6.49
CA SER A 37 -17.15 14.31 6.45
C SER A 37 -16.10 13.21 6.50
N ILE A 38 -14.95 13.39 5.83
CA ILE A 38 -13.80 12.47 5.89
C ILE A 38 -13.22 12.48 7.30
N ALA A 39 -13.06 13.66 7.93
CA ALA A 39 -12.54 13.77 9.31
C ALA A 39 -13.42 13.02 10.31
N TYR A 40 -14.73 13.13 10.21
CA TYR A 40 -15.66 12.37 11.04
C TYR A 40 -15.56 10.86 10.81
N ALA A 41 -15.44 10.42 9.57
CA ALA A 41 -15.28 8.99 9.27
C ALA A 41 -13.95 8.44 9.79
N ALA A 42 -12.85 9.19 9.64
CA ALA A 42 -11.55 8.84 10.20
C ALA A 42 -11.58 8.76 11.74
N MET A 43 -12.24 9.72 12.39
CA MET A 43 -12.43 9.72 13.84
C MET A 43 -13.23 8.50 14.31
N GLY A 44 -14.31 8.15 13.59
CA GLY A 44 -15.09 6.95 13.85
C GLY A 44 -14.29 5.66 13.70
N LEU A 45 -13.47 5.57 12.65
CA LEU A 45 -12.57 4.43 12.42
C LEU A 45 -11.52 4.30 13.53
N LEU A 46 -10.85 5.40 13.90
CA LEU A 46 -9.84 5.41 14.95
C LEU A 46 -10.40 5.02 16.32
N ALA A 47 -11.65 5.42 16.60
CA ALA A 47 -12.31 5.09 17.87
C ALA A 47 -12.86 3.66 17.93
N SER A 48 -13.27 3.09 16.79
CA SER A 48 -13.89 1.76 16.74
C SER A 48 -12.92 0.65 16.32
N GLU A 49 -11.76 1.00 15.79
CA GLU A 49 -10.78 0.07 15.22
C GLU A 49 -11.41 -0.92 14.22
N SER A 50 -12.42 -0.46 13.46
CA SER A 50 -13.21 -1.31 12.58
C SER A 50 -13.72 -0.56 11.35
N LEU A 51 -13.69 -1.21 10.19
CA LEU A 51 -14.23 -0.70 8.91
C LEU A 51 -15.73 -1.01 8.72
N PHE A 52 -16.38 -1.68 9.66
CA PHE A 52 -17.82 -1.84 9.63
C PHE A 52 -18.52 -0.50 9.85
N LEU A 53 -19.41 -0.10 8.94
CA LEU A 53 -20.08 1.19 8.99
C LEU A 53 -20.78 1.45 10.32
N HIS A 54 -21.43 0.44 10.89
CA HIS A 54 -22.12 0.56 12.18
C HIS A 54 -21.14 0.76 13.35
N ARG A 55 -19.97 0.11 13.31
CA ARG A 55 -18.91 0.29 14.32
C ARG A 55 -18.25 1.67 14.20
N MET A 56 -17.93 2.09 12.98
CA MET A 56 -17.42 3.45 12.74
C MET A 56 -18.43 4.51 13.24
N ALA A 57 -19.74 4.26 13.06
CA ALA A 57 -20.78 5.16 13.55
C ALA A 57 -20.87 5.16 15.08
N GLU A 58 -20.73 4.01 15.75
CA GLU A 58 -20.60 3.91 17.20
C GLU A 58 -19.40 4.71 17.70
N GLY A 59 -18.19 4.43 17.21
CA GLY A 59 -16.98 5.14 17.58
C GLY A 59 -17.09 6.67 17.36
N LEU A 60 -17.76 7.09 16.29
CA LEU A 60 -18.03 8.51 16.05
C LEU A 60 -18.97 9.10 17.10
N VAL A 61 -20.04 8.38 17.48
CA VAL A 61 -21.00 8.82 18.51
C VAL A 61 -20.35 8.85 19.88
N ASP A 62 -19.57 7.84 20.23
CA ASP A 62 -18.84 7.77 21.50
C ASP A 62 -17.86 8.95 21.65
N THR A 63 -17.27 9.38 20.52
CA THR A 63 -16.31 10.47 20.52
C THR A 63 -16.99 11.85 20.59
N ARG A 64 -18.00 12.12 19.75
CA ARG A 64 -18.58 13.47 19.61
C ARG A 64 -19.99 13.62 20.18
N GLY A 65 -20.62 12.52 20.56
CA GLY A 65 -22.05 12.46 20.87
C GLY A 65 -22.93 12.39 19.61
N GLY A 66 -24.25 12.36 19.82
CA GLY A 66 -25.22 12.33 18.75
C GLY A 66 -25.96 11.01 18.59
N ASN A 67 -26.60 10.81 17.45
CA ASN A 67 -27.43 9.65 17.16
C ASN A 67 -26.73 8.68 16.20
N LYS A 68 -26.63 7.40 16.58
CA LYS A 68 -25.98 6.34 15.81
C LYS A 68 -26.56 6.20 14.38
N LYS A 69 -27.90 6.27 14.24
CA LYS A 69 -28.55 6.17 12.93
C LYS A 69 -28.14 7.31 11.98
N HIS A 70 -27.98 8.52 12.52
CA HIS A 70 -27.50 9.67 11.75
C HIS A 70 -26.02 9.53 11.40
N ALA A 71 -25.19 9.08 12.32
CA ALA A 71 -23.77 8.82 12.07
C ALA A 71 -23.55 7.74 10.99
N THR A 72 -24.31 6.64 11.07
CA THR A 72 -24.29 5.59 10.02
C THR A 72 -24.66 6.16 8.64
N LYS A 73 -25.75 6.91 8.55
CA LYS A 73 -26.15 7.56 7.29
C LYS A 73 -25.12 8.56 6.78
N GLN A 74 -24.43 9.26 7.68
CA GLN A 74 -23.37 10.21 7.30
C GLN A 74 -22.19 9.49 6.65
N ILE A 75 -21.71 8.41 7.25
CA ILE A 75 -20.62 7.59 6.70
C ILE A 75 -21.05 6.94 5.38
N ASP A 76 -22.23 6.37 5.33
CA ASP A 76 -22.77 5.76 4.12
C ASP A 76 -22.88 6.73 2.93
N ARG A 77 -23.36 7.95 3.18
CA ARG A 77 -23.39 9.04 2.18
C ARG A 77 -22.00 9.47 1.74
N LEU A 78 -21.03 9.51 2.65
CA LEU A 78 -19.64 9.79 2.32
C LEU A 78 -19.11 8.76 1.33
N LEU A 79 -19.28 7.47 1.62
CA LEU A 79 -18.83 6.40 0.73
C LEU A 79 -19.54 6.40 -0.62
N SER A 80 -20.78 6.89 -0.68
CA SER A 80 -21.57 7.03 -1.92
C SER A 80 -21.30 8.32 -2.69
N ASN A 81 -20.51 9.25 -2.14
CA ASN A 81 -20.32 10.58 -2.73
C ASN A 81 -19.40 10.55 -3.96
N LYS A 82 -19.99 10.60 -5.15
CA LYS A 82 -19.26 10.61 -6.44
C LYS A 82 -18.34 11.83 -6.61
N GLY A 83 -18.57 12.91 -5.87
CA GLY A 83 -17.66 14.07 -5.86
C GLY A 83 -16.37 13.87 -5.07
N ILE A 84 -16.13 12.66 -4.53
CA ILE A 84 -14.85 12.22 -3.95
C ILE A 84 -14.28 11.15 -4.87
N SER A 85 -13.49 11.57 -5.84
CA SER A 85 -12.73 10.69 -6.72
C SER A 85 -11.39 10.39 -6.07
N VAL A 86 -11.20 9.18 -5.58
CA VAL A 86 -9.95 8.75 -4.94
C VAL A 86 -8.78 8.82 -5.94
N TRP A 87 -9.07 8.54 -7.21
CA TRP A 87 -8.08 8.62 -8.28
C TRP A 87 -7.56 10.05 -8.48
N ASP A 88 -8.45 11.05 -8.51
CA ASP A 88 -8.06 12.45 -8.69
C ASP A 88 -7.35 12.99 -7.44
N LEU A 89 -7.79 12.56 -6.25
CA LEU A 89 -7.19 12.91 -4.97
C LEU A 89 -5.82 12.24 -4.71
N SER A 90 -5.36 11.37 -5.59
CA SER A 90 -4.09 10.67 -5.41
C SER A 90 -2.88 11.62 -5.48
N GLU A 91 -2.95 12.70 -6.24
CA GLU A 91 -1.83 13.63 -6.39
C GLU A 91 -1.50 14.38 -5.08
N PRO A 92 -2.40 15.11 -4.45
CA PRO A 92 -2.12 15.76 -3.17
C PRO A 92 -1.77 14.75 -2.08
N TRP A 93 -2.40 13.55 -2.10
CA TRP A 93 -2.08 12.48 -1.17
C TRP A 93 -0.63 11.99 -1.30
N VAL A 94 -0.19 11.63 -2.51
CA VAL A 94 1.15 11.13 -2.77
C VAL A 94 2.20 12.19 -2.44
N LYS A 95 1.96 13.44 -2.85
CA LYS A 95 2.86 14.57 -2.53
C LYS A 95 3.01 14.78 -1.02
N TYR A 96 1.92 14.69 -0.27
CA TYR A 96 1.95 14.85 1.17
C TYR A 96 2.67 13.69 1.88
N VAL A 97 2.36 12.45 1.51
CA VAL A 97 2.95 11.25 2.13
C VAL A 97 4.43 11.11 1.82
N LEU A 98 4.84 11.46 0.60
CA LEU A 98 6.24 11.37 0.21
C LEU A 98 7.05 12.59 0.63
N ALA A 99 6.41 13.75 0.82
CA ALA A 99 7.05 15.00 1.21
C ALA A 99 8.39 15.21 0.48
N ASP A 100 9.50 15.29 1.23
CA ASP A 100 10.85 15.49 0.70
C ASP A 100 11.62 14.20 0.43
N HIS A 101 10.95 13.05 0.40
CA HIS A 101 11.60 11.77 0.14
C HIS A 101 12.15 11.72 -1.30
N LYS A 102 13.47 11.68 -1.43
CA LYS A 102 14.14 11.58 -2.74
C LYS A 102 14.14 10.17 -3.33
N GLU A 103 13.91 9.18 -2.49
CA GLU A 103 13.78 7.78 -2.90
C GLU A 103 12.69 7.11 -2.07
N VAL A 104 11.86 6.32 -2.74
CA VAL A 104 10.80 5.53 -2.10
C VAL A 104 10.83 4.10 -2.58
N MET A 105 10.71 3.18 -1.62
CA MET A 105 10.54 1.75 -1.91
C MET A 105 9.08 1.39 -1.74
N VAL A 106 8.49 0.79 -2.77
CA VAL A 106 7.06 0.45 -2.81
C VAL A 106 6.87 -1.02 -3.14
N ALA A 107 5.94 -1.68 -2.47
CA ALA A 107 5.50 -3.03 -2.79
C ALA A 107 4.18 -2.97 -3.56
N LEU A 108 4.12 -3.69 -4.68
CA LEU A 108 2.93 -3.86 -5.50
C LEU A 108 2.37 -5.26 -5.29
N ASP A 109 1.09 -5.36 -4.96
CA ASP A 109 0.44 -6.66 -4.82
C ASP A 109 -1.08 -6.58 -5.00
N TRP A 110 -1.67 -7.72 -5.39
CA TRP A 110 -3.10 -7.91 -5.50
C TRP A 110 -3.67 -8.59 -4.26
N THR A 111 -4.79 -8.10 -3.76
CA THR A 111 -5.58 -8.81 -2.75
C THR A 111 -7.01 -9.01 -3.24
N SER A 112 -7.63 -10.17 -2.93
CA SER A 112 -8.97 -10.52 -3.39
C SER A 112 -9.96 -10.49 -2.23
N PHE A 113 -11.18 -10.05 -2.53
CA PHE A 113 -12.35 -10.09 -1.66
C PHE A 113 -13.34 -11.08 -2.29
N PHE A 114 -13.41 -12.28 -1.71
CA PHE A 114 -14.10 -13.40 -2.35
C PHE A 114 -15.61 -13.22 -2.36
N ASP A 115 -16.19 -12.77 -1.25
CA ASP A 115 -17.64 -12.61 -1.10
C ASP A 115 -18.22 -11.47 -1.94
N ASP A 116 -17.40 -10.50 -2.29
CA ASP A 116 -17.81 -9.32 -3.06
C ASP A 116 -17.40 -9.40 -4.55
N GLU A 117 -16.78 -10.49 -4.97
CA GLU A 117 -16.24 -10.70 -6.32
C GLU A 117 -15.32 -9.54 -6.80
N GLN A 118 -14.57 -8.96 -5.89
CA GLN A 118 -13.64 -7.87 -6.16
C GLN A 118 -12.19 -8.27 -5.87
N SER A 119 -11.28 -7.56 -6.51
CA SER A 119 -9.86 -7.55 -6.16
C SER A 119 -9.37 -6.11 -6.07
N MET A 120 -8.38 -5.88 -5.25
CA MET A 120 -7.73 -4.56 -5.13
C MET A 120 -6.25 -4.71 -5.44
N LEU A 121 -5.78 -3.90 -6.39
CA LEU A 121 -4.36 -3.66 -6.58
C LEU A 121 -3.93 -2.56 -5.62
N SER A 122 -2.88 -2.82 -4.87
CA SER A 122 -2.36 -1.87 -3.89
C SER A 122 -0.86 -1.66 -4.09
N LEU A 123 -0.45 -0.41 -4.03
CA LEU A 123 0.92 0.03 -4.03
C LEU A 123 1.20 0.66 -2.67
N ASN A 124 2.02 0.01 -1.86
CA ASN A 124 2.28 0.40 -0.49
C ASN A 124 3.73 0.81 -0.31
N ILE A 125 3.97 1.90 0.43
CA ILE A 125 5.33 2.23 0.89
C ILE A 125 5.78 1.18 1.89
N VAL A 126 7.01 0.70 1.72
CA VAL A 126 7.65 -0.23 2.66
C VAL A 126 8.90 0.39 3.23
N THR A 127 8.92 0.55 4.54
CA THR A 127 10.05 1.13 5.28
C THR A 127 10.81 0.08 6.10
N GLY A 128 11.87 0.46 6.77
CA GLY A 128 12.60 -0.41 7.69
C GLY A 128 11.77 -0.80 8.91
N LYS A 129 10.92 0.12 9.42
CA LYS A 129 10.08 -0.05 10.61
C LYS A 129 8.60 -0.13 10.25
N GLY A 130 7.79 -0.76 11.11
CA GLY A 130 6.33 -0.81 11.03
C GLY A 130 5.75 -1.62 9.86
N LEU A 131 4.45 -1.50 9.66
CA LEU A 131 3.71 -2.07 8.54
C LEU A 131 3.89 -1.23 7.27
N SER A 132 3.41 -1.76 6.15
CA SER A 132 3.39 -1.00 4.90
C SER A 132 2.24 0.03 4.90
N THR A 133 2.48 1.20 4.29
CA THR A 133 1.50 2.29 4.20
C THR A 133 0.91 2.37 2.80
N PRO A 134 -0.43 2.36 2.64
CA PRO A 134 -1.05 2.50 1.32
C PRO A 134 -0.69 3.84 0.68
N LEU A 135 -0.14 3.79 -0.54
CA LEU A 135 0.18 4.97 -1.33
C LEU A 135 -0.83 5.18 -2.46
N LEU A 136 -1.08 4.13 -3.24
CA LEU A 136 -2.11 4.10 -4.28
C LEU A 136 -2.83 2.75 -4.25
N TRP A 137 -4.09 2.75 -4.62
CA TRP A 137 -4.90 1.52 -4.73
C TRP A 137 -6.00 1.69 -5.77
N LYS A 138 -6.49 0.56 -6.26
CA LYS A 138 -7.64 0.50 -7.15
C LYS A 138 -8.38 -0.82 -6.95
N SER A 139 -9.63 -0.73 -6.55
CA SER A 139 -10.54 -1.88 -6.52
C SER A 139 -11.11 -2.13 -7.92
N VAL A 140 -11.23 -3.39 -8.28
CA VAL A 140 -11.68 -3.85 -9.59
C VAL A 140 -12.59 -5.06 -9.42
N ASP A 141 -13.67 -5.12 -10.17
CA ASP A 141 -14.52 -6.31 -10.28
C ASP A 141 -13.72 -7.47 -10.90
N LYS A 142 -13.78 -8.66 -10.30
CA LYS A 142 -13.04 -9.84 -10.78
C LYS A 142 -13.40 -10.21 -12.22
N LYS A 143 -14.65 -9.95 -12.66
CA LYS A 143 -15.06 -10.17 -14.04
C LYS A 143 -14.30 -9.30 -15.03
N GLN A 144 -13.94 -8.08 -14.61
CA GLN A 144 -13.17 -7.15 -15.42
C GLN A 144 -11.65 -7.47 -15.44
N LEU A 145 -11.16 -8.25 -14.46
CA LEU A 145 -9.74 -8.62 -14.40
C LEU A 145 -9.35 -9.68 -15.41
N LYS A 146 -10.27 -10.50 -15.88
CA LYS A 146 -9.97 -11.55 -16.84
C LYS A 146 -9.35 -10.93 -18.10
N HIS A 147 -8.10 -11.30 -18.40
CA HIS A 147 -7.27 -10.78 -19.51
C HIS A 147 -6.91 -9.27 -19.44
N ASN A 148 -7.28 -8.55 -18.38
CA ASN A 148 -7.02 -7.11 -18.23
C ASN A 148 -6.11 -6.77 -17.05
N ARG A 149 -5.55 -7.75 -16.37
CA ARG A 149 -4.78 -7.53 -15.14
C ARG A 149 -3.61 -6.57 -15.36
N ALA A 150 -2.78 -6.81 -16.39
CA ALA A 150 -1.66 -5.97 -16.76
C ALA A 150 -2.09 -4.51 -17.02
N ARG A 151 -3.23 -4.29 -17.69
CA ARG A 151 -3.75 -2.95 -17.93
C ARG A 151 -3.99 -2.15 -16.63
N TYR A 152 -4.51 -2.79 -15.58
CA TYR A 152 -4.71 -2.11 -14.30
C TYR A 152 -3.39 -1.85 -13.56
N GLU A 153 -2.44 -2.76 -13.70
CA GLU A 153 -1.07 -2.62 -13.18
C GLU A 153 -0.38 -1.42 -13.83
N ASP A 154 -0.40 -1.35 -15.16
CA ASP A 154 0.14 -0.24 -15.94
C ASP A 154 -0.53 1.10 -15.58
N GLN A 155 -1.87 1.12 -15.49
CA GLN A 155 -2.61 2.33 -15.10
C GLN A 155 -2.21 2.85 -13.73
N LEU A 156 -2.08 1.97 -12.73
CA LEU A 156 -1.72 2.38 -11.36
C LEU A 156 -0.30 2.93 -11.30
N LEU A 157 0.65 2.28 -11.99
CA LEU A 157 2.05 2.70 -12.03
C LEU A 157 2.26 3.97 -12.86
N THR A 158 1.56 4.12 -13.98
CA THR A 158 1.52 5.38 -14.75
C THR A 158 0.99 6.52 -13.87
N ARG A 159 -0.11 6.26 -13.11
CA ARG A 159 -0.62 7.28 -12.18
C ARG A 159 0.42 7.63 -11.13
N LEU A 160 1.11 6.65 -10.54
CA LEU A 160 2.22 6.97 -9.63
C LEU A 160 3.22 7.88 -10.29
N LYS A 161 3.69 7.54 -11.50
CA LYS A 161 4.69 8.36 -12.24
C LYS A 161 4.24 9.81 -12.42
N THR A 162 2.95 10.03 -12.73
CA THR A 162 2.42 11.37 -12.97
C THR A 162 2.26 12.21 -11.70
N VAL A 163 2.08 11.57 -10.53
CA VAL A 163 1.82 12.29 -9.26
C VAL A 163 3.04 12.36 -8.34
N LEU A 164 4.14 11.70 -8.69
CA LEU A 164 5.38 11.75 -7.91
C LEU A 164 5.93 13.16 -7.83
N PRO A 165 6.44 13.59 -6.67
CA PRO A 165 7.27 14.78 -6.59
C PRO A 165 8.48 14.69 -7.54
N THR A 166 8.84 15.83 -8.14
CA THR A 166 9.95 15.88 -9.10
C THR A 166 11.25 15.36 -8.47
N GLY A 167 11.93 14.47 -9.18
CA GLY A 167 13.21 13.89 -8.73
C GLY A 167 13.10 12.70 -7.79
N THR A 168 11.89 12.32 -7.36
CA THR A 168 11.70 11.12 -6.51
C THR A 168 12.01 9.86 -7.29
N LYS A 169 12.95 9.05 -6.79
CA LYS A 169 13.29 7.73 -7.33
C LYS A 169 12.40 6.66 -6.72
N VAL A 170 11.97 5.72 -7.54
CA VAL A 170 11.13 4.59 -7.10
C VAL A 170 11.89 3.28 -7.25
N ILE A 171 11.85 2.45 -6.20
CA ILE A 171 12.23 1.04 -6.25
C ILE A 171 10.97 0.22 -6.04
N LEU A 172 10.50 -0.45 -7.10
CA LEU A 172 9.33 -1.32 -7.05
C LEU A 172 9.70 -2.73 -6.60
N LEU A 173 8.99 -3.25 -5.62
CA LEU A 173 9.08 -4.63 -5.17
C LEU A 173 7.80 -5.37 -5.59
N ALA A 174 7.94 -6.49 -6.29
CA ALA A 174 6.80 -7.29 -6.69
C ALA A 174 7.10 -8.80 -6.65
N ASP A 175 6.04 -9.58 -6.52
CA ASP A 175 6.16 -11.03 -6.48
C ASP A 175 6.28 -11.64 -7.88
N ARG A 176 6.39 -12.98 -7.95
CA ARG A 176 6.53 -13.74 -9.21
C ARG A 176 5.30 -13.66 -10.12
N GLY A 177 4.17 -13.15 -9.65
CA GLY A 177 2.97 -12.93 -10.44
C GLY A 177 3.13 -11.79 -11.44
N PHE A 178 4.05 -10.85 -11.15
CA PHE A 178 4.38 -9.70 -11.99
C PHE A 178 5.63 -9.94 -12.87
N ALA A 179 6.19 -11.15 -12.87
CA ALA A 179 7.42 -11.47 -13.58
C ALA A 179 7.15 -11.71 -15.08
N ASP A 180 6.91 -10.64 -15.81
CA ASP A 180 6.73 -10.59 -17.25
C ASP A 180 7.72 -9.62 -17.89
N GLN A 181 8.27 -9.98 -19.06
CA GLN A 181 9.26 -9.15 -19.76
C GLN A 181 8.68 -7.80 -20.21
N LYS A 182 7.41 -7.75 -20.61
CA LYS A 182 6.75 -6.50 -20.98
C LYS A 182 6.67 -5.57 -19.78
N PHE A 183 6.40 -6.13 -18.59
CA PHE A 183 6.35 -5.37 -17.35
C PHE A 183 7.73 -4.83 -16.97
N PHE A 184 8.82 -5.62 -17.13
CA PHE A 184 10.18 -5.12 -16.88
C PHE A 184 10.53 -3.94 -17.80
N ARG A 185 10.20 -4.07 -19.09
CA ARG A 185 10.40 -3.02 -20.09
C ARG A 185 9.60 -1.76 -19.75
N PHE A 186 8.34 -1.91 -19.41
CA PHE A 186 7.47 -0.81 -19.00
C PHE A 186 8.04 -0.05 -17.80
N LEU A 187 8.49 -0.76 -16.77
CA LEU A 187 9.09 -0.15 -15.58
C LEU A 187 10.38 0.61 -15.90
N ASP A 188 11.25 0.05 -16.72
CA ASP A 188 12.57 0.59 -17.01
C ASP A 188 12.52 1.70 -18.08
N GLU A 189 11.96 1.38 -19.25
CA GLU A 189 12.01 2.23 -20.43
C GLU A 189 10.95 3.34 -20.42
N GLU A 190 9.72 3.04 -19.94
CA GLU A 190 8.62 4.03 -19.96
C GLU A 190 8.52 4.83 -18.66
N LEU A 191 8.65 4.17 -17.51
CA LEU A 191 8.50 4.84 -16.21
C LEU A 191 9.84 5.30 -15.61
N GLY A 192 10.96 4.70 -15.99
CA GLY A 192 12.27 4.95 -15.39
C GLY A 192 12.33 4.51 -13.92
N PHE A 193 11.54 3.52 -13.53
CA PHE A 193 11.53 2.97 -12.18
C PHE A 193 12.59 1.88 -12.02
N LYS A 194 13.22 1.84 -10.87
CA LYS A 194 14.00 0.69 -10.45
C LYS A 194 13.06 -0.37 -9.90
N TYR A 195 13.45 -1.64 -10.05
CA TYR A 195 12.63 -2.75 -9.56
C TYR A 195 13.47 -3.88 -8.98
N ILE A 196 12.88 -4.65 -8.08
CA ILE A 196 13.36 -5.95 -7.61
C ILE A 196 12.16 -6.88 -7.62
N ILE A 197 12.13 -7.83 -8.56
CA ILE A 197 10.98 -8.69 -8.81
C ILE A 197 11.41 -10.14 -8.65
N ARG A 198 10.61 -10.93 -7.92
CA ARG A 198 10.80 -12.37 -7.82
C ARG A 198 10.31 -13.05 -9.09
N ILE A 199 11.06 -14.04 -9.56
CA ILE A 199 10.72 -14.83 -10.74
C ILE A 199 10.45 -16.30 -10.36
N LYS A 200 9.88 -17.06 -11.30
CA LYS A 200 9.66 -18.51 -11.14
C LYS A 200 10.99 -19.26 -11.26
N SER A 201 11.10 -20.38 -10.55
CA SER A 201 12.29 -21.25 -10.57
C SER A 201 12.64 -21.81 -11.95
N ASN A 202 11.63 -21.96 -12.82
CA ASN A 202 11.78 -22.48 -14.19
C ASN A 202 12.02 -21.39 -15.23
N THR A 203 12.16 -20.13 -14.83
CA THR A 203 12.52 -19.04 -15.75
C THR A 203 13.94 -19.23 -16.25
N THR A 204 14.16 -19.00 -17.54
CA THR A 204 15.49 -19.13 -18.16
C THR A 204 16.32 -17.89 -17.87
N ILE A 205 17.55 -18.11 -17.41
CA ILE A 205 18.58 -17.09 -17.20
C ILE A 205 19.79 -17.45 -18.06
N ARG A 206 20.32 -16.49 -18.81
CA ARG A 206 21.61 -16.60 -19.50
C ARG A 206 22.59 -15.62 -18.88
N HIS A 207 23.77 -16.13 -18.56
CA HIS A 207 24.88 -15.32 -18.11
C HIS A 207 26.15 -15.81 -18.81
N LYS A 208 26.79 -14.93 -19.57
CA LYS A 208 27.86 -15.29 -20.51
C LYS A 208 27.38 -16.39 -21.46
N ASP A 209 28.12 -17.48 -21.60
CA ASP A 209 27.82 -18.60 -22.48
C ASP A 209 26.90 -19.65 -21.85
N VAL A 210 26.56 -19.51 -20.56
CA VAL A 210 25.72 -20.46 -19.82
C VAL A 210 24.28 -20.03 -19.84
N LYS A 211 23.40 -20.89 -20.35
CA LYS A 211 21.93 -20.73 -20.35
C LYS A 211 21.29 -21.84 -19.55
N ASN A 212 20.55 -21.48 -18.49
CA ASN A 212 19.98 -22.45 -17.57
C ASN A 212 18.68 -21.94 -16.93
N LYS A 213 17.92 -22.83 -16.27
CA LYS A 213 16.79 -22.44 -15.42
C LYS A 213 17.28 -21.76 -14.15
N ALA A 214 16.49 -20.82 -13.61
CA ALA A 214 16.84 -20.08 -12.39
C ALA A 214 17.20 -21.01 -11.21
N ILE A 215 16.50 -22.15 -11.09
CA ILE A 215 16.77 -23.15 -10.04
C ILE A 215 18.19 -23.72 -10.11
N ASN A 216 18.73 -23.91 -11.30
CA ASN A 216 20.07 -24.50 -11.51
C ASN A 216 21.22 -23.54 -11.19
N TRP A 217 20.89 -22.26 -10.97
CA TRP A 217 21.85 -21.26 -10.52
C TRP A 217 21.94 -21.16 -8.98
N LEU A 218 21.05 -21.86 -8.26
CA LEU A 218 21.10 -21.90 -6.80
C LEU A 218 22.34 -22.70 -6.35
N LYS A 219 23.13 -22.13 -5.46
CA LYS A 219 24.27 -22.86 -4.89
C LYS A 219 23.77 -24.01 -3.99
N PRO A 220 24.47 -25.16 -3.94
CA PRO A 220 24.06 -26.31 -3.12
C PRO A 220 23.92 -25.97 -1.63
N ASP A 221 24.76 -25.08 -1.12
CA ASP A 221 24.73 -24.60 0.26
C ASP A 221 23.71 -23.48 0.52
N GLY A 222 22.96 -23.07 -0.52
CA GLY A 222 21.94 -22.02 -0.45
C GLY A 222 22.50 -20.58 -0.37
N ARG A 223 23.82 -20.40 -0.29
CA ARG A 223 24.42 -19.06 -0.24
C ARG A 223 24.04 -18.22 -1.45
N CYS A 224 23.96 -16.92 -1.22
CA CYS A 224 23.64 -15.95 -2.25
C CYS A 224 24.58 -16.05 -3.47
N LEU A 225 23.98 -16.11 -4.65
CA LEU A 225 24.65 -15.95 -5.94
C LEU A 225 24.11 -14.71 -6.62
N GLY A 226 24.98 -13.80 -7.06
CA GLY A 226 24.62 -12.64 -7.88
C GLY A 226 25.27 -12.72 -9.26
N LEU A 227 24.51 -12.63 -10.33
CA LEU A 227 24.99 -12.59 -11.71
C LEU A 227 24.66 -11.23 -12.32
N LYS A 228 25.67 -10.40 -12.54
CA LYS A 228 25.51 -9.08 -13.18
C LYS A 228 25.38 -9.22 -14.70
N LYS A 229 24.61 -8.28 -15.31
CA LYS A 229 24.41 -8.21 -16.76
C LYS A 229 23.94 -9.55 -17.34
N ALA A 230 22.92 -10.14 -16.69
CA ALA A 230 22.31 -11.37 -17.16
C ALA A 230 21.18 -11.08 -18.15
N LEU A 231 20.76 -12.12 -18.86
CA LEU A 231 19.61 -12.10 -19.76
C LEU A 231 18.54 -13.02 -19.19
N ILE A 232 17.30 -12.58 -19.26
CA ILE A 232 16.15 -13.34 -18.73
C ILE A 232 15.19 -13.71 -19.86
N THR A 233 14.48 -14.82 -19.68
CA THR A 233 13.52 -15.41 -20.62
C THR A 233 14.14 -15.98 -21.89
N LEU A 234 13.29 -16.57 -22.74
CA LEU A 234 13.74 -17.11 -24.04
C LEU A 234 14.11 -16.00 -25.03
N THR A 235 13.54 -14.82 -24.86
CA THR A 235 13.78 -13.64 -25.69
C THR A 235 14.97 -12.79 -25.21
N GLU A 236 15.65 -13.26 -24.16
CA GLU A 236 16.94 -12.73 -23.69
C GLU A 236 16.89 -11.22 -23.34
N TYR A 237 15.85 -10.81 -22.60
CA TYR A 237 15.75 -9.43 -22.12
C TYR A 237 16.89 -9.12 -21.13
N PRO A 238 17.62 -8.00 -21.30
CA PRO A 238 18.73 -7.65 -20.43
C PRO A 238 18.24 -7.19 -19.06
N ILE A 239 18.90 -7.66 -18.01
CA ILE A 239 18.71 -7.22 -16.64
C ILE A 239 20.06 -6.86 -16.03
N GLU A 240 20.08 -5.91 -15.10
CA GLU A 240 21.34 -5.53 -14.44
C GLU A 240 21.87 -6.65 -13.57
N GLN A 241 20.98 -7.35 -12.84
CA GLN A 241 21.41 -8.46 -12.00
C GLN A 241 20.32 -9.51 -11.79
N PHE A 242 20.72 -10.77 -11.78
CA PHE A 242 19.98 -11.90 -11.25
C PHE A 242 20.57 -12.33 -9.91
N VAL A 243 19.72 -12.62 -8.91
CA VAL A 243 20.13 -13.10 -7.59
C VAL A 243 19.37 -14.38 -7.25
N ALA A 244 20.09 -15.42 -6.82
CA ALA A 244 19.54 -16.67 -6.30
C ALA A 244 20.00 -16.89 -4.87
N VAL A 245 19.08 -17.22 -3.95
CA VAL A 245 19.38 -17.43 -2.53
C VAL A 245 18.37 -18.36 -1.87
N LYS A 246 18.84 -19.18 -0.92
CA LYS A 246 18.02 -19.97 0.00
C LYS A 246 18.71 -20.05 1.35
N ASP A 247 18.66 -18.99 2.12
CA ASP A 247 19.24 -18.96 3.46
C ASP A 247 18.52 -19.92 4.43
N LYS A 248 19.19 -20.27 5.52
CA LYS A 248 18.65 -21.08 6.60
C LYS A 248 17.38 -20.40 7.15
N GLY A 249 16.28 -21.16 7.21
CA GLY A 249 14.97 -20.66 7.66
C GLY A 249 14.04 -20.19 6.54
N MET A 250 14.53 -19.99 5.31
CA MET A 250 13.65 -19.67 4.18
C MET A 250 12.83 -20.90 3.77
N LYS A 251 11.49 -20.75 3.68
CA LYS A 251 10.57 -21.81 3.20
C LYS A 251 10.88 -22.23 1.76
N ALA A 252 11.26 -21.28 0.91
CA ALA A 252 11.59 -21.53 -0.49
C ALA A 252 12.69 -20.57 -0.97
N ALA A 253 13.49 -21.00 -1.95
CA ALA A 253 14.47 -20.17 -2.59
C ALA A 253 13.86 -18.93 -3.23
N TRP A 254 14.62 -17.84 -3.23
CA TRP A 254 14.29 -16.63 -3.97
C TRP A 254 15.17 -16.53 -5.21
N TYR A 255 14.52 -16.25 -6.32
CA TYR A 255 15.13 -15.91 -7.59
C TYR A 255 14.66 -14.50 -7.92
N LEU A 256 15.56 -13.53 -7.85
CA LEU A 256 15.27 -12.12 -7.99
C LEU A 256 15.92 -11.55 -9.23
N VAL A 257 15.23 -10.68 -9.91
CA VAL A 257 15.74 -9.90 -11.04
C VAL A 257 15.59 -8.42 -10.78
N THR A 258 16.55 -7.63 -11.25
CA THR A 258 16.58 -6.20 -10.98
C THR A 258 17.33 -5.44 -12.10
N ASN A 259 16.95 -4.16 -12.28
CA ASN A 259 17.68 -3.15 -13.03
C ASN A 259 18.50 -2.21 -12.12
N THR A 260 18.71 -2.58 -10.83
CA THR A 260 19.54 -1.82 -9.91
C THR A 260 20.99 -2.34 -9.87
N ALA A 261 21.95 -1.45 -9.59
CA ALA A 261 23.36 -1.81 -9.39
C ALA A 261 23.71 -2.17 -7.94
N LEU A 262 22.71 -2.40 -7.08
CA LEU A 262 22.89 -2.77 -5.68
C LEU A 262 23.66 -4.09 -5.53
N LYS A 263 24.33 -4.28 -4.38
CA LYS A 263 24.94 -5.59 -4.06
C LYS A 263 23.85 -6.65 -3.86
N ALA A 264 24.16 -7.91 -4.13
CA ALA A 264 23.19 -9.00 -4.01
C ALA A 264 22.59 -9.11 -2.60
N SER A 265 23.35 -8.86 -1.54
CA SER A 265 22.84 -8.81 -0.16
C SER A 265 21.86 -7.65 0.08
N GLU A 266 22.10 -6.50 -0.53
CA GLU A 266 21.21 -5.34 -0.45
C GLU A 266 19.89 -5.61 -1.21
N ILE A 267 19.97 -6.27 -2.38
CA ILE A 267 18.79 -6.69 -3.15
C ILE A 267 17.91 -7.63 -2.32
N ILE A 268 18.51 -8.61 -1.62
CA ILE A 268 17.79 -9.53 -0.73
C ILE A 268 17.15 -8.76 0.42
N SER A 269 17.90 -7.87 1.07
CA SER A 269 17.41 -7.04 2.16
C SER A 269 16.28 -6.11 1.71
N CYS A 270 16.36 -5.50 0.53
CA CYS A 270 15.27 -4.69 -0.04
C CYS A 270 14.05 -5.54 -0.33
N TYR A 271 14.23 -6.68 -1.00
CA TYR A 271 13.11 -7.55 -1.35
C TYR A 271 12.40 -8.12 -0.11
N SER A 272 13.11 -8.40 0.97
CA SER A 272 12.51 -8.89 2.21
C SER A 272 11.46 -7.93 2.79
N LYS A 273 11.59 -6.63 2.54
CA LYS A 273 10.62 -5.63 2.98
C LYS A 273 9.26 -5.77 2.29
N ARG A 274 9.18 -6.41 1.11
CA ARG A 274 7.92 -6.69 0.41
C ARG A 274 6.92 -7.44 1.30
N TRP A 275 7.41 -8.35 2.14
CA TRP A 275 6.55 -9.13 3.04
C TRP A 275 5.69 -8.28 3.99
N LYS A 276 6.03 -7.02 4.20
CA LYS A 276 5.25 -6.10 5.05
C LYS A 276 3.85 -5.80 4.48
N ILE A 277 3.61 -6.02 3.18
CA ILE A 277 2.29 -5.87 2.59
C ILE A 277 1.34 -7.01 2.98
N GLU A 278 1.86 -8.21 3.28
CA GLU A 278 1.04 -9.37 3.63
C GLU A 278 0.36 -9.23 5.01
N PRO A 279 1.09 -8.88 6.10
CA PRO A 279 0.45 -8.52 7.37
C PRO A 279 -0.55 -7.37 7.22
N PHE A 280 -0.21 -6.33 6.44
CA PHE A 280 -1.15 -5.24 6.18
C PHE A 280 -2.46 -5.74 5.57
N PHE A 281 -2.42 -6.60 4.54
CA PHE A 281 -3.63 -7.16 3.95
C PHE A 281 -4.39 -8.08 4.91
N ARG A 282 -3.68 -8.86 5.73
CA ARG A 282 -4.30 -9.69 6.75
C ARG A 282 -5.06 -8.82 7.76
N ASP A 283 -4.39 -7.82 8.31
CA ASP A 283 -4.97 -6.94 9.33
C ASP A 283 -6.09 -6.07 8.75
N LEU A 284 -5.99 -5.70 7.48
CA LEU A 284 -7.05 -5.01 6.75
C LEU A 284 -8.32 -5.86 6.61
N LYS A 285 -8.18 -7.14 6.28
CA LYS A 285 -9.29 -8.01 5.88
C LYS A 285 -9.96 -8.74 7.03
N ASP A 286 -9.18 -9.21 8.00
CA ASP A 286 -9.67 -10.03 9.11
C ASP A 286 -10.66 -9.25 9.98
N GLY A 287 -11.83 -9.85 10.24
CA GLY A 287 -12.88 -9.22 11.04
C GLY A 287 -12.80 -9.50 12.54
N ARG A 288 -11.91 -10.43 12.97
CA ARG A 288 -11.74 -10.78 14.40
C ARG A 288 -10.57 -10.04 15.03
N PHE A 289 -9.45 -9.99 14.32
CA PHE A 289 -8.18 -9.45 14.82
C PHE A 289 -7.68 -8.27 14.01
N GLY A 290 -8.41 -7.86 12.98
CA GLY A 290 -8.11 -6.74 12.10
C GLY A 290 -9.31 -5.84 11.90
N LEU A 291 -9.31 -5.10 10.78
CA LEU A 291 -10.28 -4.04 10.52
C LEU A 291 -11.58 -4.52 9.85
N GLY A 292 -11.62 -5.76 9.34
CA GLY A 292 -12.82 -6.40 8.81
C GLY A 292 -13.27 -5.92 7.43
N LEU A 293 -12.36 -5.46 6.56
CA LEU A 293 -12.75 -4.97 5.23
C LEU A 293 -13.46 -6.02 4.38
N GLU A 294 -13.10 -7.30 4.51
CA GLU A 294 -13.72 -8.39 3.73
C GLU A 294 -15.19 -8.56 4.11
N GLN A 295 -15.54 -8.42 5.39
CA GLN A 295 -16.91 -8.58 5.89
C GLN A 295 -17.76 -7.30 5.80
N THR A 296 -17.26 -6.23 5.18
CA THR A 296 -18.05 -5.01 4.98
C THR A 296 -19.14 -5.17 3.91
N HIS A 297 -19.04 -6.19 3.07
CA HIS A 297 -19.96 -6.50 1.97
C HIS A 297 -20.20 -5.31 1.01
N ILE A 298 -19.15 -4.52 0.75
CA ILE A 298 -19.20 -3.38 -0.14
C ILE A 298 -19.02 -3.85 -1.59
N LYS A 299 -20.12 -3.87 -2.36
CA LYS A 299 -20.16 -4.36 -3.74
C LYS A 299 -19.67 -3.35 -4.80
N SER A 300 -19.56 -2.05 -4.48
CA SER A 300 -19.03 -1.05 -5.41
C SER A 300 -17.55 -0.81 -5.17
N CYS A 301 -16.75 -0.94 -6.22
CA CYS A 301 -15.30 -0.68 -6.19
C CYS A 301 -14.99 0.74 -5.72
N GLU A 302 -15.75 1.75 -6.19
CA GLU A 302 -15.54 3.15 -5.83
C GLU A 302 -15.86 3.41 -4.35
N ARG A 303 -16.85 2.72 -3.79
CA ARG A 303 -17.17 2.81 -2.36
C ARG A 303 -16.06 2.18 -1.53
N ARG A 304 -15.50 1.05 -1.98
CA ARG A 304 -14.36 0.40 -1.34
C ARG A 304 -13.13 1.30 -1.39
N ASP A 305 -12.86 1.92 -2.53
CA ASP A 305 -11.74 2.84 -2.67
C ASP A 305 -11.85 4.05 -1.74
N ARG A 306 -13.07 4.60 -1.54
CA ARG A 306 -13.30 5.68 -0.55
C ARG A 306 -13.15 5.21 0.89
N LEU A 307 -13.53 3.98 1.22
CA LEU A 307 -13.28 3.42 2.54
C LEU A 307 -11.78 3.23 2.78
N MET A 308 -11.04 2.79 1.76
CA MET A 308 -9.58 2.72 1.79
C MET A 308 -8.93 4.10 1.95
N LEU A 309 -9.50 5.17 1.38
CA LEU A 309 -9.02 6.53 1.60
C LEU A 309 -9.15 6.94 3.08
N ILE A 310 -10.28 6.64 3.71
CA ILE A 310 -10.48 6.89 5.14
C ILE A 310 -9.45 6.10 5.97
N LEU A 311 -9.22 4.84 5.61
CA LEU A 311 -8.22 4.01 6.27
C LEU A 311 -6.80 4.59 6.10
N ALA A 312 -6.40 4.94 4.88
CA ALA A 312 -5.06 5.47 4.61
C ALA A 312 -4.79 6.76 5.40
N LEU A 313 -5.78 7.65 5.48
CA LEU A 313 -5.71 8.87 6.30
C LEU A 313 -5.62 8.54 7.79
N SER A 314 -6.43 7.60 8.29
CA SER A 314 -6.40 7.18 9.70
C SER A 314 -5.05 6.54 10.05
N TYR A 315 -4.50 5.75 9.14
CA TYR A 315 -3.18 5.12 9.30
C TYR A 315 -2.06 6.17 9.34
N LEU A 316 -2.11 7.16 8.45
CA LEU A 316 -1.17 8.30 8.47
C LEU A 316 -1.21 9.04 9.83
N LEU A 317 -2.42 9.29 10.36
CA LEU A 317 -2.59 9.93 11.66
C LEU A 317 -1.91 9.13 12.79
N LEU A 318 -2.06 7.80 12.78
CA LEU A 318 -1.40 6.92 13.74
C LEU A 318 0.13 6.95 13.60
N VAL A 319 0.64 6.98 12.38
CA VAL A 319 2.08 7.09 12.10
C VAL A 319 2.65 8.41 12.63
N VAL A 320 1.98 9.51 12.34
CA VAL A 320 2.39 10.85 12.81
C VAL A 320 2.36 10.93 14.35
N LEU A 321 1.31 10.38 14.99
CA LEU A 321 1.22 10.31 16.45
C LEU A 321 2.31 9.43 17.05
N GLY A 322 2.59 8.27 16.42
CA GLY A 322 3.66 7.37 16.86
C GLY A 322 5.04 8.04 16.81
N GLN A 323 5.34 8.74 15.71
CA GLN A 323 6.59 9.50 15.56
C GLN A 323 6.73 10.60 16.62
N ALA A 324 5.66 11.39 16.83
CA ALA A 324 5.66 12.40 17.87
C ALA A 324 5.84 11.78 19.27
N GLY A 325 5.28 10.59 19.52
CA GLY A 325 5.49 9.85 20.76
C GLY A 325 6.94 9.39 20.95
N GLU A 326 7.58 8.90 19.89
CA GLU A 326 9.01 8.53 19.91
C GLU A 326 9.90 9.76 20.20
N GLU A 327 9.63 10.91 19.56
CA GLU A 327 10.39 12.14 19.74
C GLU A 327 10.37 12.64 21.19
N ILE A 328 9.26 12.49 21.89
CA ILE A 328 9.14 12.85 23.34
C ILE A 328 9.54 11.69 24.28
N GLY A 329 10.05 10.57 23.73
CA GLY A 329 10.52 9.43 24.51
C GLY A 329 9.43 8.62 25.20
N PHE A 330 8.18 8.70 24.70
CA PHE A 330 7.04 7.97 25.27
C PHE A 330 7.19 6.46 25.13
N ASP A 331 7.82 6.00 24.05
CA ASP A 331 8.18 4.59 23.77
C ASP A 331 9.15 3.98 24.80
N LYS A 332 9.90 4.81 25.53
CA LYS A 332 10.86 4.36 26.55
C LYS A 332 10.21 4.19 27.95
N LYS A 333 8.93 4.51 28.09
CA LYS A 333 8.19 4.44 29.35
C LYS A 333 7.39 3.15 29.52
N PHE A 334 7.31 2.34 28.49
CA PHE A 334 6.66 1.03 28.42
C PHE A 334 7.63 0.01 27.79
#